data_8549319c971cc03999dc78504611c77d
#
_entry.id   8549319c971cc03999dc78504611c77d
#
_cell.length_a   1.000
_cell.length_b   1.000
_cell.length_c   1.000
_cell.angle_alpha   90.00
_cell.angle_beta   90.00
_cell.angle_gamma   90.00
#
_symmetry.space_group_name_H-M   'P 1'
#
loop_
_entity.id
_entity.type
_entity.pdbx_description
1 polymer ?
#
loop_
_entity_poly.entity_id
_entity_poly.type
_entity_poly.pdbx_seq_one_letter_code
_entity_poly.pdbx_strand_id
1 'polypeptide(L)'
;MKLTPFAKLFVAVIILGVVGYVLYVKRDTITQWANQTGGKVTITPDKPAPDQPAAGGDKAVSKDDFALIGAAREAGRQGVTGISKAQVGTGKLNRKLRVGINTWAGHAPGIVANSGLTGGDKASVYMSKYGLDVEFTLLEDPQAKLAAFMKGDIDIMWDTVDSWAREASALAEQGKSGKAIIQQDWSRGGDGIAALTSIKSVEDLKGKKIATTRYTPSHWLLLYLLSQSGLTAPEKAAIEKNLVFTAEAPLAAAAFKSKNVDAAVTWEPDLSGAIKARGDEAHVLVSTTAATNVIADVLVAQDELIAKHPETLTAFIHGWFDGIDAIGKDPAQAYMLVGKALKLPEDDVSGMLSGMKLTSFADNALFFGLDGNKSQFEALFNAAFIVWRKQGVISKAVEPKNCVDTRFVASLADIYPGQKVVETFKFDPKKIDPAKERAIINKQLTVYFTTGSDQIMAGSNFVLDSLGETMTAFGNTFLRIEGNTDNTGSRSANRSLSQKRADAVKDYLVENHKIDIKRFQTIGHGPDNPVAANTNESGRQQNRRTDIKVILNVQ
;
A
#
# COMPACT_ATOMS: atom_id res chain seq x y z
N MET A 1 -9.87 -34.05 38.39
CA MET A 1 -9.96 -33.86 39.86
C MET A 1 -10.61 -32.52 40.15
N LYS A 2 -11.79 -32.48 40.82
CA LYS A 2 -12.42 -31.22 41.23
C LYS A 2 -11.69 -30.71 42.49
N LEU A 3 -11.11 -29.52 42.41
CA LEU A 3 -10.49 -28.87 43.56
C LEU A 3 -11.47 -28.69 44.70
N THR A 4 -11.03 -29.00 45.93
CA THR A 4 -11.83 -28.78 47.14
C THR A 4 -12.08 -27.28 47.36
N PRO A 5 -13.14 -26.88 48.09
CA PRO A 5 -13.41 -25.49 48.41
C PRO A 5 -12.19 -24.77 49.05
N PHE A 6 -11.46 -25.48 49.91
CA PHE A 6 -10.25 -24.97 50.54
C PHE A 6 -9.11 -24.73 49.52
N ALA A 7 -8.89 -25.65 48.57
CA ALA A 7 -7.89 -25.50 47.53
C ALA A 7 -8.23 -24.33 46.55
N LYS A 8 -9.54 -24.11 46.30
CA LYS A 8 -9.98 -22.93 45.51
C LYS A 8 -9.72 -21.62 46.24
N LEU A 9 -9.98 -21.58 47.54
CA LEU A 9 -9.70 -20.39 48.37
C LEU A 9 -8.19 -20.12 48.44
N PHE A 10 -7.37 -21.14 48.60
CA PHE A 10 -5.91 -21.04 48.67
C PHE A 10 -5.32 -20.52 47.33
N VAL A 11 -5.78 -21.03 46.19
CA VAL A 11 -5.40 -20.53 44.86
C VAL A 11 -5.83 -19.08 44.67
N ALA A 12 -7.06 -18.72 45.11
CA ALA A 12 -7.52 -17.33 45.02
C ALA A 12 -6.67 -16.38 45.88
N VAL A 13 -6.24 -16.79 47.07
CA VAL A 13 -5.35 -15.98 47.94
C VAL A 13 -3.97 -15.81 47.31
N ILE A 14 -3.41 -16.85 46.67
CA ILE A 14 -2.15 -16.76 45.96
C ILE A 14 -2.27 -15.79 44.78
N ILE A 15 -3.34 -15.90 43.97
CA ILE A 15 -3.57 -14.99 42.83
C ILE A 15 -3.70 -13.55 43.33
N LEU A 16 -4.49 -13.32 44.38
CA LEU A 16 -4.62 -11.98 44.97
C LEU A 16 -3.30 -11.45 45.53
N GLY A 17 -2.47 -12.32 46.13
CA GLY A 17 -1.13 -11.98 46.62
C GLY A 17 -0.19 -11.57 45.49
N VAL A 18 -0.19 -12.35 44.38
CA VAL A 18 0.63 -12.05 43.19
C VAL A 18 0.15 -10.75 42.53
N VAL A 19 -1.16 -10.57 42.35
CA VAL A 19 -1.74 -9.34 41.81
C VAL A 19 -1.40 -8.14 42.71
N GLY A 20 -1.56 -8.28 44.04
CA GLY A 20 -1.21 -7.24 45.01
C GLY A 20 0.28 -6.88 44.96
N TYR A 21 1.17 -7.90 44.85
CA TYR A 21 2.60 -7.69 44.70
C TYR A 21 2.97 -6.97 43.40
N VAL A 22 2.38 -7.36 42.26
CA VAL A 22 2.59 -6.69 40.96
C VAL A 22 2.10 -5.25 41.01
N LEU A 23 0.93 -4.99 41.59
CA LEU A 23 0.42 -3.64 41.80
C LEU A 23 1.32 -2.81 42.72
N TYR A 24 1.87 -3.42 43.78
CA TYR A 24 2.80 -2.75 44.69
C TYR A 24 4.13 -2.40 44.00
N VAL A 25 4.73 -3.34 43.27
CA VAL A 25 6.01 -3.14 42.55
C VAL A 25 5.84 -2.15 41.40
N LYS A 26 4.68 -2.12 40.77
CA LYS A 26 4.35 -1.23 39.63
C LYS A 26 3.56 0.02 40.05
N ARG A 27 3.40 0.28 41.36
CA ARG A 27 2.54 1.36 41.89
C ARG A 27 2.88 2.74 41.29
N ASP A 28 4.18 3.04 41.12
CA ASP A 28 4.59 4.34 40.60
C ASP A 28 4.26 4.50 39.13
N THR A 29 4.40 3.42 38.35
CA THR A 29 4.01 3.35 36.94
C THR A 29 2.48 3.43 36.79
N ILE A 30 1.73 2.73 37.66
CA ILE A 30 0.27 2.74 37.69
C ILE A 30 -0.26 4.10 38.15
N THR A 31 0.40 4.71 39.13
CA THR A 31 0.01 6.07 39.63
C THR A 31 0.27 7.14 38.56
N GLN A 32 1.40 7.02 37.83
CA GLN A 32 1.66 7.88 36.66
C GLN A 32 0.59 7.66 35.58
N TRP A 33 0.24 6.42 35.29
CA TRP A 33 -0.79 6.08 34.32
C TRP A 33 -2.18 6.57 34.77
N ALA A 34 -2.57 6.34 36.03
CA ALA A 34 -3.87 6.78 36.57
C ALA A 34 -4.00 8.32 36.64
N ASN A 35 -2.90 9.03 36.92
CA ASN A 35 -2.87 10.49 36.91
C ASN A 35 -2.90 11.06 35.47
N GLN A 36 -2.44 10.29 34.49
CA GLN A 36 -2.54 10.66 33.07
C GLN A 36 -3.92 10.35 32.46
N THR A 37 -4.66 9.39 33.00
CA THR A 37 -5.91 8.90 32.39
C THR A 37 -7.20 9.32 33.12
N GLY A 38 -7.12 9.99 34.26
CA GLY A 38 -8.29 10.57 34.93
C GLY A 38 -9.50 9.63 35.07
N GLY A 39 -9.32 8.33 35.20
CA GLY A 39 -10.38 7.37 35.52
C GLY A 39 -11.50 7.18 34.48
N LYS A 40 -11.41 7.74 33.29
CA LYS A 40 -12.27 7.45 32.12
C LYS A 40 -11.36 7.03 30.99
N VAL A 41 -11.70 5.92 30.33
CA VAL A 41 -11.13 5.59 29.02
C VAL A 41 -11.67 6.63 28.03
N THR A 42 -11.04 7.77 28.01
CA THR A 42 -11.24 8.77 26.98
C THR A 42 -10.23 8.43 25.91
N ILE A 43 -10.70 8.09 24.73
CA ILE A 43 -9.87 8.05 23.52
C ILE A 43 -9.46 9.50 23.28
N THR A 44 -8.35 9.92 23.87
CA THR A 44 -7.78 11.24 23.60
C THR A 44 -6.94 11.11 22.33
N PRO A 45 -7.10 12.04 21.37
CA PRO A 45 -6.08 12.20 20.34
C PRO A 45 -4.75 12.43 21.04
N ASP A 46 -3.72 11.66 20.69
CA ASP A 46 -2.36 11.88 21.17
C ASP A 46 -2.03 13.36 21.00
N LYS A 47 -1.67 14.01 22.11
CA LYS A 47 -1.04 15.33 22.01
C LYS A 47 0.22 15.16 21.17
N PRO A 48 0.46 16.02 20.18
CA PRO A 48 1.75 16.03 19.50
C PRO A 48 2.85 16.11 20.54
N ALA A 49 3.91 15.33 20.36
CA ALA A 49 5.09 15.36 21.21
C ALA A 49 5.50 16.83 21.46
N PRO A 50 5.89 17.22 22.67
CA PRO A 50 6.32 18.59 22.94
C PRO A 50 7.52 18.88 22.03
N ASP A 51 7.47 20.03 21.35
CA ASP A 51 8.54 20.62 20.52
C ASP A 51 8.83 20.01 19.15
N GLN A 52 7.83 19.44 18.47
CA GLN A 52 7.90 19.48 17.00
C GLN A 52 7.38 20.86 16.53
N PRO A 53 8.13 21.57 15.68
CA PRO A 53 7.65 22.86 15.16
C PRO A 53 6.29 22.61 14.50
N ALA A 54 5.33 23.46 14.83
CA ALA A 54 4.00 23.46 14.25
C ALA A 54 4.15 23.24 12.74
N ALA A 55 3.38 22.31 12.18
CA ALA A 55 3.35 22.06 10.74
C ALA A 55 3.29 23.42 10.05
N GLY A 56 4.43 23.83 9.49
CA GLY A 56 4.60 25.12 8.84
C GLY A 56 3.54 25.24 7.76
N GLY A 57 2.81 26.37 7.80
CA GLY A 57 1.81 26.68 6.79
C GLY A 57 2.35 26.47 5.39
N ASP A 58 1.49 26.02 4.51
CA ASP A 58 1.56 25.96 3.05
C ASP A 58 2.96 26.17 2.44
N LYS A 59 3.84 25.20 2.54
CA LYS A 59 4.85 25.04 1.52
C LYS A 59 4.18 24.22 0.42
N ALA A 60 3.67 24.91 -0.58
CA ALA A 60 3.47 24.34 -1.90
C ALA A 60 4.68 23.45 -2.19
N VAL A 61 4.46 22.24 -2.70
CA VAL A 61 5.52 21.33 -3.13
C VAL A 61 6.56 22.18 -3.88
N SER A 62 7.77 22.28 -3.33
CA SER A 62 8.76 23.23 -3.84
C SER A 62 9.25 22.77 -5.21
N LYS A 63 9.78 23.72 -6.02
CA LYS A 63 10.46 23.35 -7.27
C LYS A 63 11.56 22.30 -7.06
N ASP A 64 12.15 22.25 -5.87
CA ASP A 64 13.19 21.29 -5.49
C ASP A 64 12.64 19.88 -5.23
N ASP A 65 11.41 19.78 -4.70
CA ASP A 65 10.74 18.48 -4.57
C ASP A 65 10.34 17.94 -5.95
N PHE A 66 10.02 18.82 -6.91
CA PHE A 66 9.78 18.46 -8.30
C PHE A 66 11.07 18.15 -9.06
N ALA A 67 12.19 18.79 -8.73
CA ALA A 67 13.50 18.49 -9.31
C ALA A 67 13.99 17.09 -8.91
N LEU A 68 13.73 16.65 -7.67
CA LEU A 68 14.00 15.29 -7.20
C LEU A 68 13.17 14.24 -7.95
N ILE A 69 11.88 14.52 -8.20
CA ILE A 69 11.01 13.67 -9.02
C ILE A 69 11.49 13.66 -10.47
N GLY A 70 11.91 14.80 -11.00
CA GLY A 70 12.48 14.94 -12.34
C GLY A 70 13.79 14.17 -12.52
N ALA A 71 14.70 14.26 -11.54
CA ALA A 71 15.97 13.54 -11.55
C ALA A 71 15.79 12.02 -11.41
N ALA A 72 14.85 11.56 -10.59
CA ALA A 72 14.48 10.15 -10.49
C ALA A 72 13.82 9.63 -11.79
N ARG A 73 13.03 10.47 -12.47
CA ARG A 73 12.47 10.16 -13.80
C ARG A 73 13.55 10.07 -14.90
N GLU A 74 14.57 10.93 -14.86
CA GLU A 74 15.69 10.93 -15.82
C GLU A 74 16.58 9.70 -15.59
N ALA A 75 16.90 9.35 -14.34
CA ALA A 75 17.66 8.14 -14.00
C ALA A 75 16.92 6.84 -14.39
N GLY A 76 15.58 6.81 -14.25
CA GLY A 76 14.76 5.67 -14.71
C GLY A 76 14.63 5.56 -16.23
N ARG A 77 14.99 6.61 -17.01
CA ARG A 77 15.04 6.57 -18.47
C ARG A 77 16.34 6.00 -19.03
N GLN A 78 17.40 5.98 -18.25
CA GLN A 78 18.61 5.26 -18.60
C GLN A 78 18.41 3.80 -18.19
N GLY A 79 17.81 3.02 -19.09
CA GLY A 79 17.66 1.59 -18.92
C GLY A 79 18.98 0.96 -18.48
N VAL A 80 18.91 0.02 -17.55
CA VAL A 80 20.04 -0.78 -17.13
C VAL A 80 20.52 -1.59 -18.35
N THR A 81 21.33 -0.95 -19.17
CA THR A 81 22.07 -1.61 -20.25
C THR A 81 23.27 -2.30 -19.61
N GLY A 82 23.19 -3.59 -19.51
CA GLY A 82 24.26 -4.45 -19.06
C GLY A 82 24.01 -5.07 -17.69
N ILE A 83 23.20 -6.14 -17.66
CA ILE A 83 23.24 -7.11 -16.56
C ILE A 83 24.61 -7.75 -16.63
N SER A 84 25.57 -7.21 -15.90
CA SER A 84 26.81 -7.90 -15.59
C SER A 84 26.42 -9.17 -14.85
N LYS A 85 26.73 -10.34 -15.39
CA LYS A 85 26.66 -11.60 -14.63
C LYS A 85 27.48 -11.38 -13.36
N ALA A 86 26.81 -11.14 -12.26
CA ALA A 86 27.47 -10.97 -10.98
C ALA A 86 28.25 -12.26 -10.70
N GLN A 87 29.56 -12.16 -10.49
CA GLN A 87 30.31 -13.27 -9.93
C GLN A 87 29.71 -13.55 -8.55
N VAL A 88 28.98 -14.65 -8.47
CA VAL A 88 28.34 -15.13 -7.24
C VAL A 88 29.48 -15.58 -6.31
N GLY A 89 29.60 -14.92 -5.16
CA GLY A 89 30.59 -15.30 -4.16
C GLY A 89 30.38 -16.73 -3.66
N THR A 90 31.44 -17.42 -3.28
CA THR A 90 31.41 -18.82 -2.85
C THR A 90 31.19 -18.91 -1.34
N GLY A 91 29.97 -18.96 -0.86
CA GLY A 91 29.73 -19.14 0.57
C GLY A 91 28.28 -19.47 0.89
N LYS A 92 27.92 -20.76 0.96
CA LYS A 92 26.65 -21.18 1.56
C LYS A 92 26.63 -20.76 3.02
N LEU A 93 25.47 -20.28 3.48
CA LEU A 93 25.23 -19.99 4.87
C LEU A 93 25.30 -21.30 5.70
N ASN A 94 26.18 -21.37 6.68
CA ASN A 94 26.39 -22.58 7.50
C ASN A 94 25.49 -22.64 8.74
N ARG A 95 24.42 -21.85 8.76
CA ARG A 95 23.41 -21.79 9.81
C ARG A 95 22.04 -21.58 9.17
N LYS A 96 21.01 -21.64 9.97
CA LYS A 96 19.66 -21.29 9.50
C LYS A 96 19.59 -19.87 8.94
N LEU A 97 18.89 -19.72 7.82
CA LEU A 97 18.45 -18.43 7.31
C LEU A 97 17.21 -17.99 8.09
N ARG A 98 17.31 -16.91 8.83
CA ARG A 98 16.26 -16.43 9.73
C ARG A 98 15.44 -15.34 9.03
N VAL A 99 14.17 -15.61 8.85
CA VAL A 99 13.24 -14.74 8.13
C VAL A 99 12.11 -14.28 9.07
N GLY A 100 12.04 -12.99 9.33
CA GLY A 100 10.91 -12.39 10.06
C GLY A 100 9.71 -12.20 9.13
N ILE A 101 8.56 -12.72 9.53
CA ILE A 101 7.27 -12.57 8.84
C ILE A 101 6.18 -12.14 9.82
N ASN A 102 5.01 -11.73 9.32
CA ASN A 102 3.81 -11.47 10.13
C ASN A 102 2.66 -12.42 9.73
N THR A 103 1.52 -12.25 10.38
CA THR A 103 0.30 -12.99 10.04
C THR A 103 -0.33 -12.40 8.78
N TRP A 104 0.28 -12.69 7.63
CA TRP A 104 -0.18 -12.32 6.30
C TRP A 104 0.00 -13.48 5.33
N ALA A 105 -1.03 -13.79 4.54
CA ALA A 105 -0.97 -14.96 3.65
C ALA A 105 -0.04 -14.74 2.42
N GLY A 106 0.48 -13.55 2.18
CA GLY A 106 1.53 -13.29 1.19
C GLY A 106 2.83 -14.04 1.47
N HIS A 107 3.03 -14.52 2.72
CA HIS A 107 4.16 -15.38 3.08
C HIS A 107 3.95 -16.86 2.74
N ALA A 108 2.76 -17.22 2.26
CA ALA A 108 2.43 -18.61 1.91
C ALA A 108 3.47 -19.30 1.02
N PRO A 109 4.03 -18.68 -0.03
CA PRO A 109 5.04 -19.35 -0.86
C PRO A 109 6.24 -19.84 -0.06
N GLY A 110 6.78 -18.99 0.82
CA GLY A 110 7.90 -19.35 1.69
C GLY A 110 7.53 -20.44 2.68
N ILE A 111 6.37 -20.34 3.32
CA ILE A 111 5.86 -21.33 4.29
C ILE A 111 5.64 -22.68 3.64
N VAL A 112 5.05 -22.72 2.44
CA VAL A 112 4.79 -23.96 1.68
C VAL A 112 6.11 -24.58 1.23
N ALA A 113 7.02 -23.80 0.65
CA ALA A 113 8.34 -24.28 0.25
C ALA A 113 9.14 -24.84 1.44
N ASN A 114 8.91 -24.30 2.64
CA ASN A 114 9.58 -24.74 3.88
C ASN A 114 8.83 -25.87 4.62
N SER A 115 7.65 -26.26 4.18
CA SER A 115 6.75 -27.19 4.88
C SER A 115 6.38 -26.73 6.30
N GLY A 116 6.31 -25.41 6.51
CA GLY A 116 5.97 -24.78 7.78
C GLY A 116 6.97 -23.66 8.18
N LEU A 117 6.90 -23.23 9.45
CA LEU A 117 7.78 -22.15 9.94
C LEU A 117 9.22 -22.61 10.15
N THR A 118 9.43 -23.85 10.55
CA THR A 118 10.75 -24.44 10.78
C THR A 118 11.04 -25.47 9.71
N GLY A 119 12.07 -25.21 8.90
CA GLY A 119 12.57 -26.13 7.90
C GLY A 119 13.51 -27.18 8.48
N GLY A 120 14.36 -27.73 7.64
CA GLY A 120 15.41 -28.68 8.05
C GLY A 120 15.06 -30.15 7.82
N ASP A 121 13.84 -30.47 7.39
CA ASP A 121 13.43 -31.81 7.01
C ASP A 121 13.40 -32.02 5.48
N LYS A 122 13.24 -33.29 5.07
CA LYS A 122 13.19 -33.64 3.63
C LYS A 122 11.92 -33.18 2.92
N ALA A 123 10.89 -32.77 3.64
CA ALA A 123 9.67 -32.23 3.08
C ALA A 123 9.83 -30.78 2.62
N SER A 124 10.80 -30.06 3.20
CA SER A 124 11.15 -28.71 2.78
C SER A 124 11.81 -28.70 1.40
N VAL A 125 11.27 -27.92 0.46
CA VAL A 125 11.88 -27.65 -0.86
C VAL A 125 13.21 -26.92 -0.66
N TYR A 126 13.28 -25.97 0.28
CA TYR A 126 14.52 -25.29 0.60
C TYR A 126 15.63 -26.26 1.00
N MET A 127 15.33 -27.22 1.87
CA MET A 127 16.33 -28.20 2.31
C MET A 127 16.61 -29.24 1.21
N SER A 128 15.57 -29.85 0.62
CA SER A 128 15.74 -30.97 -0.31
C SER A 128 16.33 -30.57 -1.66
N LYS A 129 15.95 -29.41 -2.19
CA LYS A 129 16.40 -28.94 -3.51
C LYS A 129 17.62 -28.04 -3.44
N TYR A 130 17.70 -27.19 -2.40
CA TYR A 130 18.71 -26.14 -2.32
C TYR A 130 19.71 -26.34 -1.18
N GLY A 131 19.49 -27.32 -0.29
CA GLY A 131 20.32 -27.53 0.91
C GLY A 131 20.31 -26.32 1.85
N LEU A 132 19.19 -25.58 1.89
CA LEU A 132 19.03 -24.36 2.67
C LEU A 132 18.09 -24.61 3.83
N ASP A 133 18.59 -24.44 5.06
CA ASP A 133 17.77 -24.50 6.28
C ASP A 133 17.18 -23.12 6.57
N VAL A 134 15.85 -22.99 6.44
CA VAL A 134 15.12 -21.72 6.63
C VAL A 134 14.25 -21.79 7.88
N GLU A 135 14.26 -20.73 8.65
CA GLU A 135 13.41 -20.54 9.82
C GLU A 135 12.63 -19.23 9.71
N PHE A 136 11.29 -19.35 9.70
CA PHE A 136 10.38 -18.21 9.74
C PHE A 136 9.97 -17.91 11.17
N THR A 137 10.06 -16.64 11.58
CA THR A 137 9.65 -16.15 12.91
C THR A 137 8.53 -15.13 12.75
N LEU A 138 7.42 -15.32 13.48
CA LEU A 138 6.32 -14.35 13.51
C LEU A 138 6.72 -13.13 14.33
N LEU A 139 6.72 -11.97 13.72
CA LEU A 139 7.02 -10.65 14.29
C LEU A 139 5.95 -9.68 13.85
N GLU A 140 4.87 -9.57 14.64
CA GLU A 140 3.69 -8.76 14.31
C GLU A 140 3.94 -7.25 14.48
N ASP A 141 4.70 -6.88 15.52
CA ASP A 141 5.00 -5.49 15.80
C ASP A 141 6.10 -4.96 14.86
N PRO A 142 5.83 -3.93 14.03
CA PRO A 142 6.81 -3.39 13.09
C PRO A 142 8.09 -2.85 13.75
N GLN A 143 8.00 -2.34 14.98
CA GLN A 143 9.16 -1.81 15.70
C GLN A 143 10.04 -2.95 16.22
N ALA A 144 9.42 -4.03 16.73
CA ALA A 144 10.12 -5.24 17.14
C ALA A 144 10.80 -5.91 15.93
N LYS A 145 10.12 -5.99 14.78
CA LYS A 145 10.67 -6.47 13.51
C LYS A 145 11.91 -5.68 13.10
N LEU A 146 11.81 -4.35 13.04
CA LEU A 146 12.93 -3.49 12.66
C LEU A 146 14.09 -3.59 13.66
N ALA A 147 13.80 -3.67 14.95
CA ALA A 147 14.82 -3.84 15.99
C ALA A 147 15.55 -5.19 15.87
N ALA A 148 14.83 -6.28 15.60
CA ALA A 148 15.41 -7.61 15.36
C ALA A 148 16.31 -7.60 14.11
N PHE A 149 15.85 -6.97 13.03
CA PHE A 149 16.64 -6.80 11.81
C PHE A 149 17.92 -5.99 12.08
N MET A 150 17.80 -4.87 12.79
CA MET A 150 18.94 -4.01 13.14
C MET A 150 19.98 -4.70 14.03
N LYS A 151 19.55 -5.59 14.93
CA LYS A 151 20.45 -6.38 15.80
C LYS A 151 21.09 -7.57 15.08
N GLY A 152 20.55 -7.98 13.93
CA GLY A 152 20.95 -9.19 13.25
C GLY A 152 20.34 -10.45 13.86
N ASP A 153 19.22 -10.33 14.59
CA ASP A 153 18.45 -11.47 15.11
C ASP A 153 17.69 -12.17 13.98
N ILE A 154 17.32 -11.44 12.93
CA ILE A 154 16.80 -11.93 11.65
C ILE A 154 17.66 -11.42 10.48
N ASP A 155 17.75 -12.19 9.43
CA ASP A 155 18.55 -11.92 8.24
C ASP A 155 17.76 -11.26 7.11
N ILE A 156 16.47 -11.59 7.06
CA ILE A 156 15.48 -11.08 6.12
C ILE A 156 14.26 -10.67 6.93
N MET A 157 13.66 -9.54 6.60
CA MET A 157 12.39 -9.11 7.18
C MET A 157 11.32 -8.90 6.11
N TRP A 158 10.06 -9.15 6.48
CA TRP A 158 8.92 -8.69 5.69
C TRP A 158 8.80 -7.17 5.75
N ASP A 159 8.31 -6.56 4.68
CA ASP A 159 7.96 -5.15 4.66
C ASP A 159 6.97 -4.87 3.52
N THR A 160 6.41 -3.66 3.50
CA THR A 160 5.75 -3.10 2.34
C THR A 160 6.57 -1.97 1.78
N VAL A 161 6.51 -1.68 0.49
CA VAL A 161 7.35 -0.65 -0.14
C VAL A 161 7.14 0.73 0.50
N ASP A 162 5.91 1.04 0.90
CA ASP A 162 5.61 2.28 1.60
C ASP A 162 6.28 2.37 2.99
N SER A 163 6.21 1.30 3.76
CA SER A 163 6.89 1.22 5.07
C SER A 163 8.40 1.18 4.90
N TRP A 164 8.90 0.44 3.90
CA TRP A 164 10.32 0.36 3.59
C TRP A 164 10.92 1.73 3.26
N ALA A 165 10.20 2.62 2.57
CA ALA A 165 10.66 3.98 2.31
C ALA A 165 10.98 4.75 3.60
N ARG A 166 10.22 4.51 4.67
CA ARG A 166 10.42 5.09 6.00
C ARG A 166 11.51 4.35 6.79
N GLU A 167 11.48 3.02 6.78
CA GLU A 167 12.39 2.18 7.58
C GLU A 167 13.82 2.22 7.04
N ALA A 168 14.01 2.29 5.72
CA ALA A 168 15.32 2.52 5.10
C ALA A 168 15.96 3.84 5.55
N SER A 169 15.14 4.91 5.70
CA SER A 169 15.61 6.20 6.26
C SER A 169 16.06 6.02 7.71
N ALA A 170 15.30 5.33 8.55
CA ALA A 170 15.61 5.09 9.94
C ALA A 170 16.88 4.21 10.12
N LEU A 171 17.06 3.21 9.27
CA LEU A 171 18.29 2.40 9.22
C LEU A 171 19.52 3.26 8.86
N ALA A 172 19.37 4.10 7.82
CA ALA A 172 20.44 4.95 7.34
C ALA A 172 20.91 5.99 8.38
N GLU A 173 20.03 6.44 9.28
CA GLU A 173 20.40 7.30 10.43
C GLU A 173 21.37 6.62 11.38
N GLN A 174 21.22 5.30 11.52
CA GLN A 174 22.06 4.49 12.41
C GLN A 174 23.26 3.85 11.67
N GLY A 175 23.53 4.29 10.43
CA GLY A 175 24.61 3.75 9.62
C GLY A 175 24.39 2.30 9.18
N LYS A 176 23.13 1.85 9.17
CA LYS A 176 22.69 0.52 8.73
C LYS A 176 21.94 0.62 7.42
N SER A 177 21.81 -0.51 6.74
CA SER A 177 21.09 -0.61 5.46
C SER A 177 20.58 -2.04 5.23
N GLY A 178 19.70 -2.15 4.28
CA GLY A 178 19.17 -3.39 3.74
C GLY A 178 18.63 -3.13 2.33
N LYS A 179 18.22 -4.16 1.64
CA LYS A 179 17.66 -4.04 0.29
C LYS A 179 16.49 -4.97 0.09
N ALA A 180 15.43 -4.46 -0.53
CA ALA A 180 14.37 -5.30 -1.05
C ALA A 180 14.94 -6.22 -2.13
N ILE A 181 14.68 -7.51 -2.03
CA ILE A 181 15.27 -8.55 -2.89
C ILE A 181 14.24 -9.29 -3.74
N ILE A 182 12.97 -9.24 -3.36
CA ILE A 182 11.84 -9.87 -4.05
C ILE A 182 10.56 -9.11 -3.70
N GLN A 183 9.65 -8.99 -4.64
CA GLN A 183 8.25 -8.68 -4.38
C GLN A 183 7.51 -9.99 -4.07
N GLN A 184 6.78 -10.04 -2.97
CA GLN A 184 6.01 -11.21 -2.54
C GLN A 184 4.63 -11.23 -3.20
N ASP A 185 3.92 -10.11 -3.07
CA ASP A 185 2.57 -9.94 -3.58
C ASP A 185 2.18 -8.48 -3.77
N TRP A 186 1.01 -8.30 -4.37
CA TRP A 186 0.21 -7.09 -4.32
C TRP A 186 -1.02 -7.34 -3.46
N SER A 187 -1.32 -6.46 -2.51
CA SER A 187 -2.66 -6.42 -1.92
C SER A 187 -3.67 -6.04 -2.99
N ARG A 188 -4.67 -6.89 -3.22
CA ARG A 188 -5.72 -6.74 -4.25
C ARG A 188 -7.11 -7.05 -3.71
N GLY A 189 -7.43 -6.48 -2.58
CA GLY A 189 -8.66 -6.65 -1.81
C GLY A 189 -8.41 -6.80 -0.32
N GLY A 190 -7.15 -7.11 0.05
CA GLY A 190 -6.75 -7.34 1.43
C GLY A 190 -6.81 -6.11 2.32
N ASP A 191 -6.63 -4.91 1.77
CA ASP A 191 -6.68 -3.65 2.51
C ASP A 191 -7.83 -2.76 2.04
N GLY A 192 -8.40 -1.97 2.97
CA GLY A 192 -9.49 -1.08 2.59
C GLY A 192 -10.01 -0.17 3.69
N ILE A 193 -11.00 0.62 3.34
CA ILE A 193 -11.71 1.53 4.22
C ILE A 193 -13.12 1.02 4.42
N ALA A 194 -13.43 0.53 5.63
CA ALA A 194 -14.79 0.33 6.09
C ALA A 194 -15.39 1.69 6.47
N ALA A 195 -16.53 2.05 5.91
CA ALA A 195 -17.15 3.34 6.13
C ALA A 195 -18.67 3.24 6.24
N LEU A 196 -19.29 4.25 6.86
CA LEU A 196 -20.75 4.40 6.82
C LEU A 196 -21.24 4.56 5.38
N THR A 197 -22.42 4.01 5.06
CA THR A 197 -23.03 4.09 3.71
C THR A 197 -23.32 5.52 3.24
N SER A 198 -23.33 6.51 4.16
CA SER A 198 -23.44 7.93 3.82
C SER A 198 -22.15 8.54 3.25
N ILE A 199 -21.00 7.87 3.42
CA ILE A 199 -19.68 8.26 2.90
C ILE A 199 -19.49 7.52 1.58
N LYS A 200 -19.54 8.21 0.45
CA LYS A 200 -19.57 7.60 -0.89
C LYS A 200 -18.26 7.74 -1.65
N SER A 201 -17.45 8.74 -1.31
CA SER A 201 -16.17 9.03 -1.94
C SER A 201 -15.11 9.39 -0.89
N VAL A 202 -13.85 9.48 -1.31
CA VAL A 202 -12.74 9.94 -0.46
C VAL A 202 -12.97 11.37 0.02
N GLU A 203 -13.61 12.21 -0.79
CA GLU A 203 -13.94 13.59 -0.46
C GLU A 203 -14.96 13.69 0.70
N ASP A 204 -15.84 12.71 0.85
CA ASP A 204 -16.85 12.64 1.93
C ASP A 204 -16.24 12.31 3.31
N LEU A 205 -14.96 11.94 3.36
CA LEU A 205 -14.22 11.75 4.61
C LEU A 205 -13.98 13.07 5.37
N LYS A 206 -14.22 14.22 4.73
CA LYS A 206 -14.12 15.54 5.37
C LYS A 206 -15.05 15.62 6.57
N GLY A 207 -14.47 15.99 7.72
CA GLY A 207 -15.19 16.13 9.00
C GLY A 207 -15.56 14.81 9.68
N LYS A 208 -15.14 13.65 9.14
CA LYS A 208 -15.39 12.33 9.71
C LYS A 208 -14.28 11.91 10.67
N LYS A 209 -14.65 11.07 11.64
CA LYS A 209 -13.69 10.38 12.51
C LYS A 209 -13.26 9.09 11.83
N ILE A 210 -11.96 8.90 11.63
CA ILE A 210 -11.41 7.76 10.91
C ILE A 210 -10.39 7.08 11.80
N ALA A 211 -10.60 5.79 12.11
CA ALA A 211 -9.62 4.99 12.85
C ALA A 211 -8.62 4.34 11.89
N THR A 212 -7.35 4.32 12.27
CA THR A 212 -6.29 3.61 11.55
C THR A 212 -5.10 3.37 12.48
N THR A 213 -4.19 2.47 12.11
CA THR A 213 -2.94 2.25 12.83
C THR A 213 -1.82 3.04 12.17
N ARG A 214 -1.10 3.81 12.99
CA ARG A 214 -0.07 4.75 12.50
C ARG A 214 1.09 4.02 11.83
N TYR A 215 1.54 4.54 10.68
CA TYR A 215 2.71 4.07 9.92
C TYR A 215 2.61 2.65 9.39
N THR A 216 1.40 2.16 9.20
CA THR A 216 1.09 0.88 8.57
C THR A 216 0.63 1.07 7.12
N PRO A 217 0.51 -0.01 6.31
CA PRO A 217 -0.10 0.05 4.99
C PRO A 217 -1.49 0.67 4.98
N SER A 218 -2.30 0.48 6.03
CA SER A 218 -3.61 1.14 6.18
C SER A 218 -3.49 2.66 6.28
N HIS A 219 -2.54 3.19 7.07
CA HIS A 219 -2.31 4.64 7.14
C HIS A 219 -1.80 5.17 5.80
N TRP A 220 -0.88 4.47 5.17
CA TRP A 220 -0.39 4.78 3.82
C TRP A 220 -1.52 4.84 2.80
N LEU A 221 -2.38 3.81 2.73
CA LEU A 221 -3.52 3.75 1.81
C LEU A 221 -4.40 4.99 1.95
N LEU A 222 -4.75 5.38 3.19
CA LEU A 222 -5.55 6.58 3.44
C LEU A 222 -4.84 7.84 2.94
N LEU A 223 -3.58 8.05 3.30
CA LEU A 223 -2.81 9.23 2.89
C LEU A 223 -2.62 9.28 1.37
N TYR A 224 -2.39 8.12 0.74
CA TYR A 224 -2.30 8.02 -0.70
C TYR A 224 -3.62 8.41 -1.38
N LEU A 225 -4.75 7.86 -0.93
CA LEU A 225 -6.08 8.21 -1.43
C LEU A 225 -6.38 9.71 -1.27
N LEU A 226 -6.08 10.28 -0.10
CA LEU A 226 -6.21 11.72 0.14
C LEU A 226 -5.33 12.52 -0.83
N SER A 227 -4.11 12.07 -1.09
CA SER A 227 -3.21 12.76 -2.03
C SER A 227 -3.77 12.82 -3.45
N GLN A 228 -4.48 11.76 -3.87
CA GLN A 228 -5.09 11.64 -5.20
C GLN A 228 -6.46 12.33 -5.31
N SER A 229 -7.12 12.62 -4.18
CA SER A 229 -8.45 13.22 -4.14
C SER A 229 -8.48 14.68 -4.64
N GLY A 230 -9.69 15.17 -4.93
CA GLY A 230 -9.95 16.57 -5.27
C GLY A 230 -9.95 17.54 -4.08
N LEU A 231 -9.71 17.04 -2.86
CA LEU A 231 -9.66 17.87 -1.66
C LEU A 231 -8.49 18.88 -1.71
N THR A 232 -8.73 20.07 -1.19
CA THR A 232 -7.69 21.08 -1.00
C THR A 232 -6.70 20.69 0.10
N ALA A 233 -5.51 21.29 0.11
CA ALA A 233 -4.51 21.01 1.15
C ALA A 233 -5.03 21.25 2.59
N PRO A 234 -5.76 22.35 2.91
CA PRO A 234 -6.36 22.52 4.22
C PRO A 234 -7.40 21.44 4.59
N GLU A 235 -8.20 20.96 3.62
CA GLU A 235 -9.18 19.90 3.85
C GLU A 235 -8.50 18.55 4.14
N LYS A 236 -7.45 18.22 3.39
CA LYS A 236 -6.63 17.02 3.66
C LYS A 236 -6.02 17.08 5.06
N ALA A 237 -5.41 18.22 5.42
CA ALA A 237 -4.83 18.42 6.75
C ALA A 237 -5.88 18.33 7.87
N ALA A 238 -7.11 18.81 7.64
CA ALA A 238 -8.21 18.68 8.59
C ALA A 238 -8.64 17.23 8.81
N ILE A 239 -8.65 16.40 7.74
CA ILE A 239 -8.91 14.96 7.87
C ILE A 239 -7.78 14.29 8.65
N GLU A 240 -6.52 14.54 8.29
CA GLU A 240 -5.35 13.97 8.97
C GLU A 240 -5.32 14.32 10.47
N LYS A 241 -5.71 15.54 10.84
CA LYS A 241 -5.81 15.98 12.24
C LYS A 241 -6.90 15.24 13.04
N ASN A 242 -7.95 14.75 12.38
CA ASN A 242 -9.08 14.05 13.00
C ASN A 242 -8.91 12.53 13.02
N LEU A 243 -7.75 11.99 12.61
CA LEU A 243 -7.48 10.57 12.67
C LEU A 243 -7.42 10.07 14.10
N VAL A 244 -8.07 8.94 14.34
CA VAL A 244 -8.02 8.20 15.59
C VAL A 244 -7.02 7.07 15.42
N PHE A 245 -5.82 7.25 15.97
CA PHE A 245 -4.78 6.23 15.88
C PHE A 245 -4.97 5.15 16.93
N THR A 246 -4.87 3.89 16.49
CA THR A 246 -4.91 2.69 17.33
C THR A 246 -3.53 2.03 17.37
N ALA A 247 -3.31 1.21 18.39
CA ALA A 247 -2.05 0.47 18.52
C ALA A 247 -1.90 -0.62 17.44
N GLU A 248 -3.03 -1.22 17.03
CA GLU A 248 -3.08 -2.35 16.11
C GLU A 248 -4.29 -2.23 15.18
N ALA A 249 -4.23 -2.82 13.99
CA ALA A 249 -5.29 -2.78 12.99
C ALA A 249 -6.63 -3.38 13.47
N PRO A 250 -6.66 -4.50 14.21
CA PRO A 250 -7.91 -5.02 14.77
C PRO A 250 -8.65 -4.02 15.67
N LEU A 251 -7.92 -3.14 16.37
CA LEU A 251 -8.51 -2.10 17.21
C LEU A 251 -9.16 -0.98 16.39
N ALA A 252 -8.64 -0.66 15.20
CA ALA A 252 -9.29 0.28 14.29
C ALA A 252 -10.64 -0.27 13.81
N ALA A 253 -10.69 -1.55 13.41
CA ALA A 253 -11.92 -2.25 13.08
C ALA A 253 -12.88 -2.30 14.26
N ALA A 254 -12.40 -2.59 15.48
CA ALA A 254 -13.21 -2.62 16.68
C ALA A 254 -13.83 -1.26 17.01
N ALA A 255 -13.10 -0.17 16.82
CA ALA A 255 -13.62 1.19 17.00
C ALA A 255 -14.78 1.49 16.04
N PHE A 256 -14.71 1.01 14.80
CA PHE A 256 -15.79 1.12 13.82
C PHE A 256 -16.98 0.23 14.18
N LYS A 257 -16.74 -1.04 14.55
CA LYS A 257 -17.78 -1.99 15.04
C LYS A 257 -18.55 -1.39 16.21
N SER A 258 -17.85 -0.71 17.12
CA SER A 258 -18.43 -0.09 18.32
C SER A 258 -19.05 1.29 18.09
N LYS A 259 -19.17 1.75 16.83
CA LYS A 259 -19.76 3.04 16.44
C LYS A 259 -19.02 4.29 17.01
N ASN A 260 -17.76 4.16 17.39
CA ASN A 260 -16.94 5.25 17.91
C ASN A 260 -16.35 6.15 16.82
N VAL A 261 -16.29 5.64 15.60
CA VAL A 261 -15.77 6.31 14.40
C VAL A 261 -16.69 6.10 13.21
N ASP A 262 -16.60 6.98 12.22
CA ASP A 262 -17.40 6.94 10.98
C ASP A 262 -16.79 6.03 9.92
N ALA A 263 -15.47 5.81 10.00
CA ALA A 263 -14.73 4.92 9.11
C ALA A 263 -13.54 4.29 9.82
N ALA A 264 -13.06 3.16 9.32
CA ALA A 264 -11.81 2.53 9.75
C ALA A 264 -11.02 2.06 8.54
N VAL A 265 -9.71 2.27 8.57
CA VAL A 265 -8.79 1.73 7.57
C VAL A 265 -8.04 0.57 8.19
N THR A 266 -8.20 -0.60 7.60
CA THR A 266 -7.69 -1.87 8.11
C THR A 266 -7.56 -2.88 6.97
N TRP A 267 -7.12 -4.09 7.28
CA TRP A 267 -6.99 -5.19 6.33
C TRP A 267 -7.81 -6.42 6.74
N GLU A 268 -7.84 -7.44 5.88
CA GLU A 268 -8.54 -8.70 6.15
C GLU A 268 -7.81 -9.53 7.23
N PRO A 269 -8.57 -10.27 8.07
CA PRO A 269 -10.02 -10.47 8.02
C PRO A 269 -10.84 -9.38 8.74
N ASP A 270 -10.21 -8.38 9.32
CA ASP A 270 -10.87 -7.35 10.12
C ASP A 270 -11.75 -6.41 9.29
N LEU A 271 -11.39 -6.15 8.03
CA LEU A 271 -12.15 -5.32 7.11
C LEU A 271 -13.55 -5.90 6.87
N SER A 272 -13.63 -7.13 6.41
CA SER A 272 -14.90 -7.87 6.21
C SER A 272 -15.68 -8.03 7.51
N GLY A 273 -14.98 -8.33 8.60
CA GLY A 273 -15.56 -8.42 9.92
C GLY A 273 -16.20 -7.12 10.42
N ALA A 274 -15.61 -5.98 10.06
CA ALA A 274 -16.14 -4.65 10.39
C ALA A 274 -17.43 -4.35 9.63
N ILE A 275 -17.47 -4.64 8.33
CA ILE A 275 -18.66 -4.48 7.47
C ILE A 275 -19.78 -5.40 7.97
N LYS A 276 -19.49 -6.69 8.15
CA LYS A 276 -20.48 -7.67 8.64
C LYS A 276 -21.11 -7.27 9.96
N ALA A 277 -20.33 -6.72 10.89
CA ALA A 277 -20.82 -6.30 12.20
C ALA A 277 -21.76 -5.09 12.15
N ARG A 278 -21.59 -4.20 11.16
CA ARG A 278 -22.43 -3.00 10.98
C ARG A 278 -23.60 -3.23 10.01
N GLY A 279 -23.58 -4.31 9.21
CA GLY A 279 -24.62 -4.64 8.23
C GLY A 279 -24.86 -3.51 7.22
N ASP A 280 -26.14 -3.20 6.96
CA ASP A 280 -26.54 -2.21 5.93
C ASP A 280 -26.09 -0.76 6.24
N GLU A 281 -25.63 -0.48 7.46
CA GLU A 281 -25.09 0.83 7.81
C GLU A 281 -23.68 1.08 7.23
N ALA A 282 -23.00 0.03 6.75
CA ALA A 282 -21.61 0.09 6.34
C ALA A 282 -21.36 -0.53 4.97
N HIS A 283 -20.29 -0.08 4.35
CA HIS A 283 -19.76 -0.65 3.12
C HIS A 283 -18.24 -0.47 3.05
N VAL A 284 -17.59 -1.18 2.14
CA VAL A 284 -16.22 -0.89 1.76
C VAL A 284 -16.23 0.37 0.87
N LEU A 285 -15.66 1.47 1.35
CA LEU A 285 -15.56 2.71 0.60
C LEU A 285 -14.60 2.56 -0.58
N VAL A 286 -13.37 2.18 -0.30
CA VAL A 286 -12.31 1.85 -1.26
C VAL A 286 -11.50 0.71 -0.68
N SER A 287 -11.07 -0.22 -1.51
CA SER A 287 -10.10 -1.24 -1.15
C SER A 287 -9.01 -1.37 -2.22
N THR A 288 -8.02 -2.16 -1.94
CA THR A 288 -6.99 -2.54 -2.90
C THR A 288 -7.53 -3.39 -4.06
N THR A 289 -8.81 -3.79 -4.04
CA THR A 289 -9.52 -4.29 -5.25
C THR A 289 -9.55 -3.26 -6.37
N ALA A 290 -9.64 -1.97 -6.03
CA ALA A 290 -9.57 -0.87 -6.97
C ALA A 290 -8.15 -0.29 -7.08
N ALA A 291 -7.50 -0.06 -5.93
CA ALA A 291 -6.15 0.48 -5.80
C ALA A 291 -5.10 -0.65 -5.85
N THR A 292 -5.06 -1.39 -6.95
CA THR A 292 -4.40 -2.70 -7.10
C THR A 292 -2.88 -2.67 -7.03
N ASN A 293 -2.27 -1.50 -7.17
CA ASN A 293 -0.81 -1.34 -7.20
C ASN A 293 -0.36 -0.23 -6.23
N VAL A 294 -0.98 -0.19 -5.04
CA VAL A 294 -0.67 0.79 -3.98
C VAL A 294 0.06 0.17 -2.81
N ILE A 295 -0.22 -1.09 -2.48
CA ILE A 295 0.46 -1.83 -1.42
C ILE A 295 1.14 -3.05 -2.04
N ALA A 296 2.47 -3.04 -2.03
CA ALA A 296 3.34 -4.12 -2.51
C ALA A 296 4.16 -4.66 -1.35
N ASP A 297 4.03 -5.94 -1.07
CA ASP A 297 4.83 -6.62 -0.07
C ASP A 297 6.17 -7.06 -0.65
N VAL A 298 7.23 -6.85 0.12
CA VAL A 298 8.60 -7.16 -0.25
C VAL A 298 9.33 -7.87 0.89
N LEU A 299 10.37 -8.61 0.57
CA LEU A 299 11.34 -9.09 1.55
C LEU A 299 12.60 -8.25 1.45
N VAL A 300 13.07 -7.79 2.60
CA VAL A 300 14.27 -6.96 2.75
C VAL A 300 15.36 -7.77 3.41
N ALA A 301 16.52 -7.92 2.76
CA ALA A 301 17.67 -8.61 3.27
C ALA A 301 18.73 -7.63 3.80
N GLN A 302 19.50 -8.05 4.81
CA GLN A 302 20.65 -7.29 5.32
C GLN A 302 21.76 -7.21 4.29
N ASP A 303 22.42 -6.05 4.17
CA ASP A 303 23.57 -5.85 3.27
C ASP A 303 24.73 -6.82 3.55
N GLU A 304 24.91 -7.23 4.80
CA GLU A 304 25.92 -8.22 5.16
C GLU A 304 25.62 -9.59 4.53
N LEU A 305 24.37 -10.04 4.59
CA LEU A 305 23.93 -11.29 3.95
C LEU A 305 24.07 -11.20 2.43
N ILE A 306 23.67 -10.07 1.84
CA ILE A 306 23.79 -9.79 0.39
C ILE A 306 25.25 -9.88 -0.07
N ALA A 307 26.17 -9.33 0.72
CA ALA A 307 27.59 -9.30 0.38
C ALA A 307 28.29 -10.64 0.56
N LYS A 308 27.95 -11.37 1.63
CA LYS A 308 28.69 -12.59 2.02
C LYS A 308 28.07 -13.88 1.48
N HIS A 309 26.77 -13.91 1.23
CA HIS A 309 26.02 -15.13 0.90
C HIS A 309 25.01 -14.91 -0.23
N PRO A 310 25.39 -14.35 -1.39
CA PRO A 310 24.46 -14.04 -2.48
C PRO A 310 23.80 -15.31 -3.07
N GLU A 311 24.50 -16.45 -3.12
CA GLU A 311 23.91 -17.71 -3.57
C GLU A 311 22.80 -18.22 -2.66
N THR A 312 22.89 -17.96 -1.35
CA THR A 312 21.84 -18.28 -0.38
C THR A 312 20.56 -17.52 -0.72
N LEU A 313 20.68 -16.23 -1.06
CA LEU A 313 19.53 -15.41 -1.44
C LEU A 313 18.94 -15.83 -2.78
N THR A 314 19.77 -16.18 -3.77
CA THR A 314 19.29 -16.73 -5.06
C THR A 314 18.51 -18.03 -4.84
N ALA A 315 19.04 -18.95 -4.03
CA ALA A 315 18.38 -20.21 -3.69
C ALA A 315 17.06 -19.97 -2.91
N PHE A 316 17.05 -19.02 -1.98
CA PHE A 316 15.86 -18.65 -1.23
C PHE A 316 14.76 -18.10 -2.14
N ILE A 317 15.07 -17.17 -3.05
CA ILE A 317 14.11 -16.59 -4.00
C ILE A 317 13.61 -17.66 -5.00
N HIS A 318 14.50 -18.54 -5.47
CA HIS A 318 14.07 -19.64 -6.36
C HIS A 318 13.10 -20.58 -5.62
N GLY A 319 13.40 -20.96 -4.36
CA GLY A 319 12.48 -21.76 -3.53
C GLY A 319 11.16 -21.05 -3.24
N TRP A 320 11.16 -19.70 -3.19
CA TRP A 320 9.93 -18.91 -3.06
C TRP A 320 9.02 -19.09 -4.28
N PHE A 321 9.58 -19.02 -5.49
CA PHE A 321 8.83 -19.28 -6.73
C PHE A 321 8.38 -20.74 -6.84
N ASP A 322 9.18 -21.71 -6.40
CA ASP A 322 8.74 -23.10 -6.28
C ASP A 322 7.53 -23.24 -5.34
N GLY A 323 7.47 -22.45 -4.26
CA GLY A 323 6.35 -22.38 -3.35
C GLY A 323 5.08 -21.84 -4.01
N ILE A 324 5.17 -20.83 -4.87
CA ILE A 324 4.05 -20.33 -5.67
C ILE A 324 3.51 -21.43 -6.59
N ASP A 325 4.41 -22.15 -7.27
CA ASP A 325 4.03 -23.27 -8.12
C ASP A 325 3.35 -24.40 -7.33
N ALA A 326 3.82 -24.67 -6.11
CA ALA A 326 3.22 -25.68 -5.23
C ALA A 326 1.81 -25.28 -4.77
N ILE A 327 1.59 -24.01 -4.43
CA ILE A 327 0.24 -23.47 -4.11
C ILE A 327 -0.70 -23.65 -5.30
N GLY A 328 -0.24 -23.36 -6.53
CA GLY A 328 -1.05 -23.52 -7.73
C GLY A 328 -1.40 -24.98 -8.03
N LYS A 329 -0.53 -25.92 -7.66
CA LYS A 329 -0.74 -27.37 -7.90
C LYS A 329 -1.66 -28.00 -6.87
N ASP A 330 -1.55 -27.63 -5.60
CA ASP A 330 -2.35 -28.16 -4.50
C ASP A 330 -2.71 -27.05 -3.49
N PRO A 331 -3.74 -26.24 -3.80
CA PRO A 331 -4.18 -25.15 -2.94
C PRO A 331 -4.64 -25.64 -1.55
N ALA A 332 -5.30 -26.82 -1.47
CA ALA A 332 -5.81 -27.34 -0.20
C ALA A 332 -4.67 -27.67 0.77
N GLN A 333 -3.63 -28.36 0.29
CA GLN A 333 -2.43 -28.61 1.08
C GLN A 333 -1.74 -27.31 1.51
N ALA A 334 -1.70 -26.31 0.62
CA ALA A 334 -1.12 -25.02 0.94
C ALA A 334 -1.91 -24.29 2.04
N TYR A 335 -3.25 -24.27 1.98
CA TYR A 335 -4.09 -23.63 3.00
C TYR A 335 -3.92 -24.29 4.37
N MET A 336 -3.87 -25.62 4.40
CA MET A 336 -3.62 -26.38 5.63
C MET A 336 -2.24 -26.02 6.25
N LEU A 337 -1.18 -26.01 5.45
CA LEU A 337 0.18 -25.69 5.92
C LEU A 337 0.27 -24.25 6.44
N VAL A 338 -0.27 -23.31 5.69
CA VAL A 338 -0.26 -21.88 6.04
C VAL A 338 -1.14 -21.63 7.27
N GLY A 339 -2.35 -22.20 7.31
CA GLY A 339 -3.25 -22.10 8.45
C GLY A 339 -2.62 -22.61 9.74
N LYS A 340 -1.95 -23.76 9.67
CA LYS A 340 -1.19 -24.31 10.81
C LYS A 340 -0.03 -23.39 11.22
N ALA A 341 0.71 -22.84 10.27
CA ALA A 341 1.85 -21.99 10.54
C ALA A 341 1.43 -20.64 11.17
N LEU A 342 0.39 -20.02 10.63
CA LEU A 342 -0.11 -18.71 11.06
C LEU A 342 -1.19 -18.82 12.17
N LYS A 343 -1.60 -20.05 12.55
CA LYS A 343 -2.69 -20.34 13.50
C LYS A 343 -4.03 -19.74 13.06
N LEU A 344 -4.32 -19.82 11.78
CA LEU A 344 -5.55 -19.36 11.16
C LEU A 344 -6.40 -20.52 10.66
N PRO A 345 -7.75 -20.39 10.64
CA PRO A 345 -8.62 -21.28 9.90
C PRO A 345 -8.26 -21.29 8.40
N GLU A 346 -8.44 -22.43 7.73
CA GLU A 346 -8.14 -22.56 6.29
C GLU A 346 -9.00 -21.62 5.43
N ASP A 347 -10.25 -21.38 5.83
CA ASP A 347 -11.13 -20.42 5.16
C ASP A 347 -10.59 -18.99 5.21
N ASP A 348 -10.01 -18.59 6.35
CA ASP A 348 -9.38 -17.27 6.49
C ASP A 348 -8.13 -17.16 5.59
N VAL A 349 -7.31 -18.21 5.52
CA VAL A 349 -6.16 -18.29 4.61
C VAL A 349 -6.60 -18.17 3.16
N SER A 350 -7.63 -18.91 2.76
CA SER A 350 -8.20 -18.85 1.42
C SER A 350 -8.75 -17.45 1.10
N GLY A 351 -9.45 -16.84 2.06
CA GLY A 351 -9.97 -15.48 1.97
C GLY A 351 -8.84 -14.44 1.77
N MET A 352 -7.78 -14.54 2.57
CA MET A 352 -6.61 -13.64 2.45
C MET A 352 -5.89 -13.81 1.11
N LEU A 353 -5.66 -15.07 0.66
CA LEU A 353 -5.02 -15.35 -0.64
C LEU A 353 -5.86 -14.85 -1.83
N SER A 354 -7.19 -14.85 -1.72
CA SER A 354 -8.06 -14.27 -2.74
C SER A 354 -8.03 -12.74 -2.78
N GLY A 355 -7.62 -12.11 -1.69
CA GLY A 355 -7.44 -10.65 -1.55
C GLY A 355 -6.05 -10.16 -1.94
N MET A 356 -5.23 -10.98 -2.60
CA MET A 356 -3.89 -10.61 -3.06
C MET A 356 -3.54 -11.23 -4.40
N LYS A 357 -2.48 -10.73 -5.02
CA LYS A 357 -1.84 -11.36 -6.18
C LYS A 357 -0.42 -11.77 -5.78
N LEU A 358 -0.19 -13.06 -5.57
CA LEU A 358 1.17 -13.60 -5.47
C LEU A 358 1.95 -13.30 -6.76
N THR A 359 3.19 -12.85 -6.62
CA THR A 359 3.97 -12.33 -7.75
C THR A 359 4.94 -13.37 -8.30
N SER A 360 4.70 -13.74 -9.55
CA SER A 360 5.59 -14.63 -10.34
C SER A 360 6.95 -13.96 -10.64
N PHE A 361 7.86 -14.71 -11.27
CA PHE A 361 9.10 -14.13 -11.80
C PHE A 361 8.82 -12.97 -12.76
N ALA A 362 7.86 -13.11 -13.69
CA ALA A 362 7.50 -12.05 -14.64
C ALA A 362 6.94 -10.80 -13.95
N ASP A 363 6.14 -10.98 -12.88
CA ASP A 363 5.65 -9.86 -12.08
C ASP A 363 6.80 -9.12 -11.39
N ASN A 364 7.76 -9.86 -10.83
CA ASN A 364 8.96 -9.30 -10.22
C ASN A 364 9.84 -8.56 -11.25
N ALA A 365 10.00 -9.13 -12.46
CA ALA A 365 10.75 -8.49 -13.54
C ALA A 365 10.13 -7.14 -13.93
N LEU A 366 8.79 -7.09 -14.08
CA LEU A 366 8.06 -5.86 -14.33
C LEU A 366 8.18 -4.88 -13.16
N PHE A 367 7.99 -5.36 -11.93
CA PHE A 367 8.02 -4.56 -10.72
C PHE A 367 9.35 -3.83 -10.52
N PHE A 368 10.44 -4.52 -10.75
CA PHE A 368 11.79 -3.97 -10.63
C PHE A 368 12.32 -3.30 -11.91
N GLY A 369 11.56 -3.32 -13.01
CA GLY A 369 11.98 -2.73 -14.28
C GLY A 369 13.04 -3.53 -15.04
N LEU A 370 13.14 -4.85 -14.79
CA LEU A 370 14.10 -5.74 -15.46
C LEU A 370 13.69 -6.06 -16.91
N ASP A 371 12.45 -5.80 -17.27
CA ASP A 371 11.89 -5.95 -18.61
C ASP A 371 12.12 -4.73 -19.53
N GLY A 372 12.89 -3.73 -19.04
CA GLY A 372 13.18 -2.48 -19.74
C GLY A 372 12.13 -1.37 -19.54
N ASN A 373 11.09 -1.63 -18.74
CA ASN A 373 10.12 -0.62 -18.33
C ASN A 373 10.61 0.18 -17.11
N LYS A 374 9.88 1.22 -16.73
CA LYS A 374 10.12 1.96 -15.48
C LYS A 374 9.86 1.05 -14.28
N SER A 375 10.72 1.10 -13.28
CA SER A 375 10.55 0.36 -12.03
C SER A 375 9.31 0.84 -11.27
N GLN A 376 8.38 -0.07 -11.02
CA GLN A 376 7.21 0.19 -10.17
C GLN A 376 7.63 0.34 -8.70
N PHE A 377 8.66 -0.41 -8.27
CA PHE A 377 9.26 -0.27 -6.94
C PHE A 377 9.73 1.17 -6.70
N GLU A 378 10.53 1.73 -7.62
CA GLU A 378 11.05 3.10 -7.45
C GLU A 378 9.93 4.14 -7.44
N ALA A 379 8.93 3.97 -8.30
CA ALA A 379 7.77 4.87 -8.35
C ALA A 379 6.99 4.86 -7.03
N LEU A 380 6.69 3.67 -6.50
CA LEU A 380 5.95 3.50 -5.25
C LEU A 380 6.76 3.97 -4.04
N PHE A 381 8.05 3.63 -3.99
CA PHE A 381 8.96 4.07 -2.94
C PHE A 381 9.05 5.60 -2.88
N ASN A 382 9.21 6.27 -4.02
CA ASN A 382 9.26 7.73 -4.08
C ASN A 382 7.93 8.37 -3.66
N ALA A 383 6.80 7.81 -4.08
CA ALA A 383 5.50 8.30 -3.66
C ALA A 383 5.32 8.20 -2.13
N ALA A 384 5.72 7.08 -1.55
CA ALA A 384 5.69 6.87 -0.11
C ALA A 384 6.67 7.79 0.63
N PHE A 385 7.89 7.92 0.11
CA PHE A 385 8.91 8.81 0.67
C PHE A 385 8.41 10.26 0.78
N ILE A 386 7.77 10.78 -0.28
CA ILE A 386 7.20 12.13 -0.29
C ILE A 386 6.12 12.29 0.78
N VAL A 387 5.21 11.31 0.90
CA VAL A 387 4.13 11.32 1.89
C VAL A 387 4.71 11.28 3.31
N TRP A 388 5.62 10.35 3.60
CA TRP A 388 6.22 10.21 4.93
C TRP A 388 7.11 11.39 5.31
N ARG A 389 7.80 11.99 4.34
CA ARG A 389 8.56 13.24 4.57
C ARG A 389 7.65 14.39 4.93
N LYS A 390 6.49 14.52 4.26
CA LYS A 390 5.47 15.52 4.59
C LYS A 390 4.90 15.30 5.99
N GLN A 391 4.78 14.04 6.42
CA GLN A 391 4.39 13.68 7.79
C GLN A 391 5.49 13.92 8.84
N GLY A 392 6.68 14.35 8.44
CA GLY A 392 7.79 14.64 9.33
C GLY A 392 8.49 13.41 9.92
N VAL A 393 8.25 12.20 9.36
CA VAL A 393 8.81 10.94 9.87
C VAL A 393 10.02 10.43 9.10
N ILE A 394 10.40 11.12 8.05
CA ILE A 394 11.65 10.88 7.31
C ILE A 394 12.60 12.06 7.55
N SER A 395 13.72 11.80 8.19
CA SER A 395 14.76 12.78 8.50
C SER A 395 15.93 12.67 7.52
N LYS A 396 16.28 11.45 7.10
CA LYS A 396 17.40 11.19 6.17
C LYS A 396 16.87 10.73 4.81
N ALA A 397 17.27 11.45 3.76
CA ALA A 397 16.94 11.03 2.41
C ALA A 397 17.72 9.77 2.03
N VAL A 398 17.02 8.82 1.42
CA VAL A 398 17.59 7.61 0.82
C VAL A 398 17.10 7.49 -0.61
N GLU A 399 17.96 7.05 -1.51
CA GLU A 399 17.57 6.87 -2.92
C GLU A 399 17.00 5.46 -3.12
N PRO A 400 15.89 5.28 -3.85
CA PRO A 400 15.25 3.98 -4.06
C PRO A 400 16.23 2.91 -4.58
N LYS A 401 17.10 3.28 -5.52
CA LYS A 401 18.11 2.36 -6.09
C LYS A 401 19.08 1.78 -5.07
N ASN A 402 19.28 2.46 -3.92
CA ASN A 402 20.11 1.97 -2.82
C ASN A 402 19.32 1.09 -1.85
N CYS A 403 18.00 1.03 -1.99
CA CYS A 403 17.07 0.30 -1.12
C CYS A 403 16.56 -1.00 -1.76
N VAL A 404 17.10 -1.39 -2.92
CA VAL A 404 16.71 -2.58 -3.68
C VAL A 404 17.94 -3.28 -4.26
N ASP A 405 17.88 -4.61 -4.37
CA ASP A 405 18.87 -5.41 -5.09
C ASP A 405 18.16 -6.43 -5.99
N THR A 406 18.09 -6.10 -7.26
CA THR A 406 17.36 -6.89 -8.26
C THR A 406 18.17 -8.04 -8.87
N ARG A 407 19.46 -8.15 -8.53
CA ARG A 407 20.37 -9.17 -9.12
C ARG A 407 19.89 -10.59 -8.89
N PHE A 408 19.28 -10.85 -7.73
CA PHE A 408 18.81 -12.19 -7.35
C PHE A 408 17.63 -12.63 -8.24
N VAL A 409 16.65 -11.76 -8.48
CA VAL A 409 15.56 -12.03 -9.42
C VAL A 409 16.13 -12.13 -10.83
N ALA A 410 16.97 -11.18 -11.26
CA ALA A 410 17.56 -11.17 -12.60
C ALA A 410 18.35 -12.45 -12.91
N SER A 411 19.05 -13.03 -11.93
CA SER A 411 19.81 -14.26 -12.10
C SER A 411 18.97 -15.50 -12.43
N LEU A 412 17.66 -15.44 -12.22
CA LEU A 412 16.72 -16.53 -12.51
C LEU A 412 16.05 -16.41 -13.89
N ALA A 413 16.41 -15.42 -14.71
CA ALA A 413 15.75 -15.17 -16.00
C ALA A 413 15.81 -16.38 -16.97
N ASP A 414 16.92 -17.11 -16.99
CA ASP A 414 17.09 -18.29 -17.84
C ASP A 414 16.24 -19.49 -17.38
N ILE A 415 15.76 -19.48 -16.13
CA ILE A 415 14.91 -20.54 -15.55
C ILE A 415 13.44 -20.33 -15.91
N TYR A 416 13.03 -19.07 -16.11
CA TYR A 416 11.65 -18.69 -16.42
C TYR A 416 11.50 -18.03 -17.80
N PRO A 417 11.97 -18.68 -18.89
CA PRO A 417 11.98 -18.06 -20.21
C PRO A 417 10.55 -17.81 -20.72
N GLY A 418 10.31 -16.61 -21.24
CA GLY A 418 9.03 -16.27 -21.87
C GLY A 418 7.83 -16.17 -20.94
N GLN A 419 8.01 -16.25 -19.62
CA GLN A 419 6.94 -16.00 -18.66
C GLN A 419 6.42 -14.57 -18.82
N LYS A 420 5.10 -14.39 -18.75
CA LYS A 420 4.44 -13.09 -18.92
C LYS A 420 3.60 -12.77 -17.71
N VAL A 421 3.49 -11.48 -17.40
CA VAL A 421 2.53 -10.99 -16.42
C VAL A 421 1.11 -11.27 -16.89
N VAL A 422 0.31 -11.88 -16.02
CA VAL A 422 -1.11 -12.13 -16.28
C VAL A 422 -1.93 -11.18 -15.43
N GLU A 423 -2.66 -10.27 -16.09
CA GLU A 423 -3.71 -9.47 -15.47
C GLU A 423 -5.08 -10.05 -15.76
N THR A 424 -5.91 -10.18 -14.73
CA THR A 424 -7.21 -10.83 -14.83
C THR A 424 -8.37 -9.84 -14.97
N PHE A 425 -8.11 -8.54 -14.89
CA PHE A 425 -9.16 -7.53 -14.95
C PHE A 425 -9.76 -7.45 -16.35
N LYS A 426 -11.10 -7.45 -16.40
CA LYS A 426 -11.87 -7.28 -17.64
C LYS A 426 -12.54 -5.92 -17.60
N PHE A 427 -12.42 -5.17 -18.68
CA PHE A 427 -13.02 -3.86 -18.81
C PHE A 427 -14.03 -3.88 -19.96
N ASP A 428 -15.29 -3.57 -19.64
CA ASP A 428 -16.36 -3.32 -20.61
C ASP A 428 -17.11 -2.04 -20.23
N PRO A 429 -16.76 -0.90 -20.85
CA PRO A 429 -17.41 0.38 -20.55
C PRO A 429 -18.93 0.37 -20.74
N LYS A 430 -19.47 -0.54 -21.56
CA LYS A 430 -20.91 -0.67 -21.82
C LYS A 430 -21.67 -1.31 -20.66
N LYS A 431 -20.96 -2.00 -19.76
CA LYS A 431 -21.55 -2.65 -18.59
C LYS A 431 -21.56 -1.78 -17.34
N ILE A 432 -21.01 -0.56 -17.42
CA ILE A 432 -21.12 0.39 -16.32
C ILE A 432 -22.58 0.79 -16.20
N ASP A 433 -23.23 0.34 -15.13
CA ASP A 433 -24.58 0.74 -14.79
C ASP A 433 -24.56 2.14 -14.14
N PRO A 434 -25.09 3.18 -14.79
CA PRO A 434 -25.10 4.53 -14.22
C PRO A 434 -25.78 4.62 -12.86
N ALA A 435 -26.73 3.71 -12.56
CA ALA A 435 -27.43 3.68 -11.27
C ALA A 435 -26.59 3.10 -10.15
N LYS A 436 -25.59 2.27 -10.48
CA LYS A 436 -24.66 1.63 -9.54
C LYS A 436 -23.26 2.24 -9.58
N GLU A 437 -23.05 3.18 -10.50
CA GLU A 437 -21.78 3.84 -10.65
C GLU A 437 -21.37 4.56 -9.37
N ARG A 438 -20.16 4.30 -8.92
CA ARG A 438 -19.57 4.95 -7.77
C ARG A 438 -18.19 5.49 -8.11
N ALA A 439 -18.12 6.81 -8.22
CA ALA A 439 -16.84 7.51 -8.29
C ALA A 439 -16.24 7.56 -6.89
N ILE A 440 -15.08 6.93 -6.71
CA ILE A 440 -14.35 6.89 -5.43
C ILE A 440 -13.43 8.10 -5.25
N ILE A 441 -13.03 8.72 -6.36
CA ILE A 441 -12.24 9.96 -6.40
C ILE A 441 -12.85 10.87 -7.44
N ASN A 442 -13.05 12.15 -7.06
CA ASN A 442 -13.48 13.22 -7.94
C ASN A 442 -12.45 14.33 -7.92
N LYS A 443 -11.84 14.64 -9.06
CA LYS A 443 -10.78 15.63 -9.16
C LYS A 443 -10.98 16.55 -10.35
N GLN A 444 -10.85 17.84 -10.13
CA GLN A 444 -10.79 18.82 -11.22
C GLN A 444 -9.33 19.00 -11.63
N LEU A 445 -9.07 18.90 -12.93
CA LEU A 445 -7.74 19.16 -13.49
C LEU A 445 -7.79 20.34 -14.44
N THR A 446 -6.81 21.21 -14.35
CA THR A 446 -6.60 22.24 -15.34
C THR A 446 -5.64 21.70 -16.40
N VAL A 447 -6.21 21.36 -17.57
CA VAL A 447 -5.44 20.98 -18.76
C VAL A 447 -5.47 22.15 -19.72
N TYR A 448 -4.30 22.64 -20.10
CA TYR A 448 -4.19 23.76 -21.04
C TYR A 448 -4.15 23.23 -22.48
N PHE A 449 -4.97 23.85 -23.32
CA PHE A 449 -5.05 23.57 -24.75
C PHE A 449 -4.74 24.82 -25.57
N THR A 450 -4.27 24.64 -26.78
CA THR A 450 -4.17 25.73 -27.74
C THR A 450 -5.57 26.34 -27.98
N THR A 451 -5.65 27.65 -28.13
CA THR A 451 -6.93 28.36 -28.27
C THR A 451 -7.76 27.81 -29.42
N GLY A 452 -9.01 27.47 -29.15
CA GLY A 452 -9.92 26.90 -30.13
C GLY A 452 -9.59 25.46 -30.59
N SER A 453 -8.62 24.80 -29.94
CA SER A 453 -8.12 23.48 -30.33
C SER A 453 -8.20 22.50 -29.17
N ASP A 454 -8.04 21.21 -29.48
CA ASP A 454 -7.86 20.06 -28.61
C ASP A 454 -6.38 19.69 -28.42
N GLN A 455 -5.45 20.44 -29.03
CA GLN A 455 -4.03 20.22 -28.86
C GLN A 455 -3.58 20.60 -27.45
N ILE A 456 -3.09 19.60 -26.70
CA ILE A 456 -2.57 19.75 -25.34
C ILE A 456 -1.28 20.56 -25.37
N MET A 457 -1.18 21.58 -24.53
CA MET A 457 0.05 22.36 -24.35
C MET A 457 1.04 21.62 -23.44
N ALA A 458 2.32 21.67 -23.74
CA ALA A 458 3.39 20.98 -23.01
C ALA A 458 3.39 21.24 -21.49
N GLY A 459 2.94 22.42 -21.05
CA GLY A 459 2.78 22.74 -19.63
C GLY A 459 1.76 21.86 -18.89
N SER A 460 0.91 21.11 -19.60
CA SER A 460 -0.06 20.18 -19.01
C SER A 460 0.49 18.76 -18.84
N ASN A 461 1.62 18.42 -19.46
CA ASN A 461 2.14 17.05 -19.43
C ASN A 461 2.37 16.55 -18.01
N PHE A 462 2.87 17.39 -17.12
CA PHE A 462 3.08 17.04 -15.71
C PHE A 462 1.79 16.59 -15.01
N VAL A 463 0.68 17.33 -15.22
CA VAL A 463 -0.62 16.99 -14.62
C VAL A 463 -1.16 15.69 -15.19
N LEU A 464 -0.99 15.46 -16.50
CA LEU A 464 -1.42 14.24 -17.18
C LEU A 464 -0.55 13.05 -16.81
N ASP A 465 0.76 13.23 -16.64
CA ASP A 465 1.65 12.18 -16.16
C ASP A 465 1.28 11.74 -14.74
N SER A 466 1.00 12.70 -13.86
CA SER A 466 0.51 12.39 -12.50
C SER A 466 -0.83 11.64 -12.51
N LEU A 467 -1.73 11.97 -13.45
CA LEU A 467 -2.96 11.23 -13.64
C LEU A 467 -2.69 9.81 -14.16
N GLY A 468 -1.75 9.65 -15.09
CA GLY A 468 -1.33 8.35 -15.60
C GLY A 468 -0.77 7.44 -14.50
N GLU A 469 0.06 7.98 -13.62
CA GLU A 469 0.57 7.27 -12.43
C GLU A 469 -0.58 6.86 -11.49
N THR A 470 -1.54 7.77 -11.26
CA THR A 470 -2.75 7.46 -10.48
C THR A 470 -3.51 6.29 -11.11
N MET A 471 -3.74 6.32 -12.42
CA MET A 471 -4.48 5.26 -13.11
C MET A 471 -3.73 3.92 -13.15
N THR A 472 -2.41 3.95 -13.11
CA THR A 472 -1.58 2.74 -12.94
C THR A 472 -1.77 2.15 -11.53
N ALA A 473 -1.81 2.99 -10.50
CA ALA A 473 -2.07 2.56 -9.13
C ALA A 473 -3.49 2.00 -8.94
N PHE A 474 -4.47 2.59 -9.61
CA PHE A 474 -5.87 2.15 -9.59
C PHE A 474 -6.18 1.19 -10.76
N GLY A 475 -5.43 0.10 -10.88
CA GLY A 475 -5.46 -0.81 -12.04
C GLY A 475 -6.83 -1.39 -12.37
N ASN A 476 -7.73 -1.57 -11.40
CA ASN A 476 -9.08 -2.12 -11.61
C ASN A 476 -10.18 -1.06 -11.50
N THR A 477 -10.03 0.04 -12.23
CA THR A 477 -11.01 1.13 -12.28
C THR A 477 -11.20 1.64 -13.69
N PHE A 478 -12.35 2.32 -13.91
CA PHE A 478 -12.55 3.15 -15.09
C PHE A 478 -12.17 4.60 -14.79
N LEU A 479 -11.79 5.33 -15.82
CA LEU A 479 -11.57 6.76 -15.78
C LEU A 479 -12.60 7.46 -16.66
N ARG A 480 -13.45 8.29 -16.05
CA ARG A 480 -14.29 9.21 -16.79
C ARG A 480 -13.62 10.57 -16.88
N ILE A 481 -13.51 11.08 -18.09
CA ILE A 481 -12.93 12.38 -18.41
C ILE A 481 -14.05 13.26 -18.96
N GLU A 482 -14.41 14.30 -18.22
CA GLU A 482 -15.50 15.21 -18.53
C GLU A 482 -14.94 16.58 -18.94
N GLY A 483 -15.05 16.93 -20.22
CA GLY A 483 -14.60 18.22 -20.74
C GLY A 483 -15.68 19.29 -20.58
N ASN A 484 -15.29 20.47 -20.09
CA ASN A 484 -16.18 21.63 -19.90
C ASN A 484 -15.59 22.87 -20.57
N THR A 485 -16.46 23.78 -20.96
CA THR A 485 -16.10 25.10 -21.52
C THR A 485 -16.79 26.22 -20.73
N ASP A 486 -16.37 27.45 -20.98
CA ASP A 486 -17.20 28.61 -20.66
C ASP A 486 -18.33 28.76 -21.69
N ASN A 487 -19.13 29.80 -21.55
CA ASN A 487 -20.28 30.09 -22.43
C ASN A 487 -19.92 30.93 -23.68
N THR A 488 -18.64 31.12 -24.00
CA THR A 488 -18.22 31.92 -25.16
C THR A 488 -18.35 31.09 -26.43
N GLY A 489 -19.11 31.60 -27.42
CA GLY A 489 -19.38 30.93 -28.69
C GLY A 489 -20.68 30.09 -28.68
N SER A 490 -20.87 29.27 -29.72
CA SER A 490 -22.07 28.44 -29.81
C SER A 490 -22.02 27.22 -28.92
N ARG A 491 -23.14 26.83 -28.32
CA ARG A 491 -23.26 25.63 -27.44
C ARG A 491 -22.85 24.36 -28.17
N SER A 492 -23.19 24.20 -29.45
CA SER A 492 -22.82 23.02 -30.24
C SER A 492 -21.34 22.93 -30.51
N ALA A 493 -20.68 24.06 -30.85
CA ALA A 493 -19.23 24.12 -31.04
C ALA A 493 -18.48 23.82 -29.73
N ASN A 494 -18.95 24.38 -28.62
CA ASN A 494 -18.38 24.13 -27.29
C ASN A 494 -18.52 22.66 -26.86
N ARG A 495 -19.66 22.04 -27.14
CA ARG A 495 -19.88 20.63 -26.85
C ARG A 495 -18.94 19.73 -27.67
N SER A 496 -18.79 20.01 -28.97
CA SER A 496 -17.81 19.30 -29.83
C SER A 496 -16.38 19.51 -29.36
N LEU A 497 -15.99 20.75 -29.03
CA LEU A 497 -14.64 21.07 -28.58
C LEU A 497 -14.32 20.39 -27.24
N SER A 498 -15.23 20.41 -26.29
CA SER A 498 -15.04 19.75 -24.99
C SER A 498 -14.92 18.24 -25.11
N GLN A 499 -15.66 17.60 -26.03
CA GLN A 499 -15.52 16.18 -26.34
C GLN A 499 -14.13 15.88 -26.91
N LYS A 500 -13.67 16.61 -27.91
CA LYS A 500 -12.32 16.45 -28.49
C LYS A 500 -11.22 16.62 -27.44
N ARG A 501 -11.36 17.56 -26.52
CA ARG A 501 -10.40 17.77 -25.42
C ARG A 501 -10.38 16.61 -24.44
N ALA A 502 -11.54 16.05 -24.09
CA ALA A 502 -11.61 14.86 -23.26
C ALA A 502 -10.95 13.64 -23.96
N ASP A 503 -11.17 13.50 -25.27
CA ASP A 503 -10.55 12.46 -26.09
C ASP A 503 -9.03 12.64 -26.17
N ALA A 504 -8.52 13.85 -26.35
CA ALA A 504 -7.09 14.13 -26.38
C ALA A 504 -6.39 13.76 -25.05
N VAL A 505 -7.03 14.01 -23.91
CA VAL A 505 -6.52 13.57 -22.59
C VAL A 505 -6.48 12.03 -22.51
N LYS A 506 -7.53 11.35 -22.95
CA LYS A 506 -7.56 9.88 -23.02
C LYS A 506 -6.41 9.36 -23.88
N ASP A 507 -6.25 9.90 -25.10
CA ASP A 507 -5.23 9.46 -26.05
C ASP A 507 -3.82 9.66 -25.50
N TYR A 508 -3.57 10.78 -24.83
CA TYR A 508 -2.30 11.02 -24.12
C TYR A 508 -1.99 9.92 -23.09
N LEU A 509 -2.98 9.54 -22.28
CA LEU A 509 -2.81 8.51 -21.24
C LEU A 509 -2.58 7.12 -21.83
N VAL A 510 -3.29 6.78 -22.91
CA VAL A 510 -3.10 5.51 -23.62
C VAL A 510 -1.70 5.44 -24.24
N GLU A 511 -1.24 6.50 -24.89
CA GLU A 511 0.04 6.52 -25.61
C GLU A 511 1.25 6.56 -24.65
N ASN A 512 1.21 7.40 -23.62
CA ASN A 512 2.36 7.64 -22.76
C ASN A 512 2.42 6.73 -21.53
N HIS A 513 1.27 6.23 -21.03
CA HIS A 513 1.17 5.39 -19.83
C HIS A 513 0.72 3.97 -20.12
N LYS A 514 0.43 3.62 -21.38
CA LYS A 514 0.01 2.28 -21.82
C LYS A 514 -1.25 1.76 -21.09
N ILE A 515 -2.13 2.67 -20.68
CA ILE A 515 -3.37 2.31 -20.01
C ILE A 515 -4.34 1.75 -21.05
N ASP A 516 -5.02 0.63 -20.73
CA ASP A 516 -5.99 0.01 -21.63
C ASP A 516 -7.10 1.01 -21.99
N ILE A 517 -7.28 1.24 -23.28
CA ILE A 517 -8.30 2.16 -23.83
C ILE A 517 -9.72 1.83 -23.34
N LYS A 518 -10.01 0.57 -23.02
CA LYS A 518 -11.30 0.13 -22.50
C LYS A 518 -11.62 0.67 -21.11
N ARG A 519 -10.63 1.21 -20.40
CA ARG A 519 -10.79 1.82 -19.09
C ARG A 519 -11.32 3.25 -19.15
N PHE A 520 -11.50 3.84 -20.34
CA PHE A 520 -11.84 5.23 -20.47
C PHE A 520 -13.29 5.46 -20.90
N GLN A 521 -13.89 6.48 -20.32
CA GLN A 521 -15.11 7.13 -20.79
C GLN A 521 -14.85 8.61 -20.96
N THR A 522 -15.19 9.19 -22.10
CA THR A 522 -15.03 10.62 -22.37
C THR A 522 -16.38 11.27 -22.63
N ILE A 523 -16.63 12.44 -22.03
CA ILE A 523 -17.89 13.18 -22.16
C ILE A 523 -17.56 14.67 -22.35
N GLY A 524 -18.10 15.25 -23.42
CA GLY A 524 -18.05 16.70 -23.65
C GLY A 524 -19.35 17.36 -23.20
N HIS A 525 -19.32 18.12 -22.12
CA HIS A 525 -20.49 18.85 -21.62
C HIS A 525 -20.67 20.23 -22.29
N GLY A 526 -19.60 20.78 -22.89
CA GLY A 526 -19.62 22.17 -23.34
C GLY A 526 -19.85 23.13 -22.16
N PRO A 527 -20.73 24.12 -22.28
CA PRO A 527 -20.98 25.10 -21.23
C PRO A 527 -22.06 24.67 -20.22
N ASP A 528 -22.53 23.41 -20.26
CA ASP A 528 -23.77 22.98 -19.57
C ASP A 528 -23.56 22.75 -18.06
N ASN A 529 -22.31 22.55 -17.60
CA ASN A 529 -21.98 22.27 -16.21
C ASN A 529 -21.07 23.36 -15.60
N PRO A 530 -21.51 24.62 -15.48
CA PRO A 530 -20.69 25.68 -14.91
C PRO A 530 -20.47 25.47 -13.41
N VAL A 531 -19.22 25.69 -12.94
CA VAL A 531 -18.86 25.70 -11.49
C VAL A 531 -18.74 27.14 -10.96
N ALA A 532 -18.70 28.12 -11.86
CA ALA A 532 -18.65 29.53 -11.53
C ALA A 532 -19.52 30.34 -12.50
N ALA A 533 -19.89 31.55 -12.12
CA ALA A 533 -20.63 32.45 -12.99
C ALA A 533 -19.77 32.87 -14.20
N ASN A 534 -20.33 32.78 -15.42
CA ASN A 534 -19.65 33.17 -16.64
C ASN A 534 -19.60 34.71 -16.87
N THR A 535 -19.97 35.52 -15.87
CA THR A 535 -20.07 36.98 -15.97
C THR A 535 -18.72 37.69 -16.07
N ASN A 536 -17.66 37.09 -15.57
CA ASN A 536 -16.31 37.62 -15.62
C ASN A 536 -15.29 36.57 -16.08
N GLU A 537 -14.07 37.01 -16.40
CA GLU A 537 -13.03 36.13 -16.93
C GLU A 537 -12.60 35.06 -15.90
N SER A 538 -12.54 35.41 -14.62
CA SER A 538 -12.17 34.47 -13.57
C SER A 538 -13.17 33.31 -13.49
N GLY A 539 -14.48 33.58 -13.55
CA GLY A 539 -15.49 32.52 -13.56
C GLY A 539 -15.46 31.69 -14.86
N ARG A 540 -15.26 32.34 -16.02
CA ARG A 540 -15.08 31.62 -17.28
C ARG A 540 -13.85 30.72 -17.25
N GLN A 541 -12.74 31.16 -16.68
CA GLN A 541 -11.52 30.36 -16.53
C GLN A 541 -11.77 29.11 -15.69
N GLN A 542 -12.53 29.21 -14.60
CA GLN A 542 -12.90 28.06 -13.77
C GLN A 542 -13.81 27.07 -14.53
N ASN A 543 -14.64 27.56 -15.43
CA ASN A 543 -15.52 26.71 -16.24
C ASN A 543 -14.77 25.99 -17.38
N ARG A 544 -13.64 26.53 -17.88
CA ARG A 544 -12.73 25.85 -18.83
C ARG A 544 -11.87 24.80 -18.11
N ARG A 545 -12.46 23.66 -17.75
CA ARG A 545 -11.83 22.62 -16.94
C ARG A 545 -12.09 21.21 -17.48
N THR A 546 -11.31 20.28 -16.99
CA THR A 546 -11.51 18.85 -17.18
C THR A 546 -11.77 18.21 -15.82
N ASP A 547 -12.93 17.60 -15.66
CA ASP A 547 -13.29 16.84 -14.46
C ASP A 547 -12.91 15.37 -14.65
N ILE A 548 -12.28 14.78 -13.65
CA ILE A 548 -11.81 13.40 -13.64
C ILE A 548 -12.54 12.64 -12.55
N LYS A 549 -13.12 11.49 -12.92
CA LYS A 549 -13.76 10.58 -11.97
C LYS A 549 -13.13 9.20 -12.07
N VAL A 550 -12.56 8.71 -10.98
CA VAL A 550 -12.12 7.31 -10.85
C VAL A 550 -13.31 6.49 -10.37
N ILE A 551 -13.76 5.55 -11.20
CA ILE A 551 -15.00 4.79 -11.02
C ILE A 551 -14.64 3.32 -10.77
N LEU A 552 -15.24 2.70 -9.75
CA LEU A 552 -15.05 1.28 -9.46
C LEU A 552 -15.46 0.40 -10.65
N ASN A 553 -14.62 -0.57 -10.96
CA ASN A 553 -14.99 -1.68 -11.84
C ASN A 553 -15.70 -2.75 -11.01
N VAL A 554 -17.03 -2.79 -11.09
CA VAL A 554 -17.91 -3.72 -10.36
C VAL A 554 -18.43 -4.86 -11.25
N GLN A 555 -17.67 -5.22 -12.29
CA GLN A 555 -18.06 -6.27 -13.25
C GLN A 555 -17.76 -7.68 -12.74
#